data_dd479b097cb8accd9500c60ee155d0ae
#
_entry.id   dd479b097cb8accd9500c60ee155d0ae
#
_cell.length_a   1.000
_cell.length_b   1.000
_cell.length_c   1.000
_cell.angle_alpha   90.00
_cell.angle_beta   90.00
_cell.angle_gamma   90.00
#
_symmetry.space_group_name_H-M   'P 1'
#
loop_
_entity.id
_entity.type
_entity.pdbx_description
1 polymer ?
#
loop_
_entity_poly.entity_id
_entity_poly.type
_entity_poly.pdbx_seq_one_letter_code
_entity_poly.pdbx_strand_id
1 'polypeptide(L)'
;DNSVGRTIKLGKVEYRVVGVLKPWAPSPKFFDLNNGSFEDAEHAYVPYGWGKALELPVYGNTNCWKPESGETYQDFLNSECVWLQFWAELPTAADRDKFQAFVDNYARSQKAQGRMQRPLNNRLYDVGQWLDRNEVVQRDNRVLIGIALMFLGVCLVNVVGLLLAKFLNAAPITGLRRALGASRRDIMRQHMTEVLLLGRAGGVLGLLLAIGGLAGIRAIYGSDFSRSSYERLTEIDPV
;
A
#
# COMPACT_ATOMS: atom_id res chain seq x y z
N ASP A 1 -3.25 29.39 4.71
CA ASP A 1 -1.90 29.47 5.26
C ASP A 1 -1.10 30.52 4.50
N ASN A 2 -0.61 31.54 5.20
CA ASN A 2 0.03 32.70 4.57
C ASN A 2 1.56 32.50 4.50
N SER A 3 2.00 31.32 4.11
CA SER A 3 3.42 30.94 4.04
C SER A 3 4.07 31.34 2.71
N VAL A 4 3.31 31.58 1.66
CA VAL A 4 3.82 31.95 0.33
C VAL A 4 4.50 33.30 0.40
N GLY A 5 5.71 33.39 -0.15
CA GLY A 5 6.55 34.60 -0.13
C GLY A 5 7.49 34.68 1.07
N ARG A 6 7.28 33.89 2.12
CA ARG A 6 8.18 33.83 3.28
C ARG A 6 9.47 33.05 2.95
N THR A 7 10.51 33.31 3.72
CA THR A 7 11.77 32.58 3.63
C THR A 7 11.83 31.50 4.70
N ILE A 8 12.26 30.29 4.30
CA ILE A 8 12.57 29.20 5.22
C ILE A 8 14.03 28.81 5.06
N LYS A 9 14.65 28.40 6.15
CA LYS A 9 16.03 27.92 6.14
C LYS A 9 16.04 26.40 6.21
N LEU A 10 16.59 25.76 5.19
CA LEU A 10 16.79 24.31 5.15
C LEU A 10 18.31 24.05 5.11
N GLY A 11 18.82 23.48 6.19
CA GLY A 11 20.26 23.33 6.36
C GLY A 11 20.98 24.69 6.42
N LYS A 12 21.87 24.92 5.46
CA LYS A 12 22.65 26.17 5.35
C LYS A 12 22.08 27.17 4.34
N VAL A 13 21.04 26.82 3.63
CA VAL A 13 20.47 27.58 2.51
C VAL A 13 19.12 28.16 2.87
N GLU A 14 18.86 29.38 2.46
CA GLU A 14 17.58 30.04 2.59
C GLU A 14 16.76 29.89 1.29
N TYR A 15 15.52 29.46 1.42
CA TYR A 15 14.60 29.24 0.31
C TYR A 15 13.37 30.12 0.47
N ARG A 16 12.92 30.72 -0.61
CA ARG A 16 11.65 31.42 -0.65
C ARG A 16 10.51 30.44 -0.96
N VAL A 17 9.50 30.42 -0.13
CA VAL A 17 8.29 29.61 -0.34
C VAL A 17 7.52 30.16 -1.53
N VAL A 18 7.37 29.39 -2.59
CA VAL A 18 6.64 29.77 -3.82
C VAL A 18 5.22 29.21 -3.86
N GLY A 19 4.91 28.21 -3.03
CA GLY A 19 3.59 27.60 -2.94
C GLY A 19 3.48 26.67 -1.75
N VAL A 20 2.24 26.35 -1.39
CA VAL A 20 1.90 25.35 -0.38
C VAL A 20 1.05 24.29 -1.05
N LEU A 21 1.47 23.05 -0.97
CA LEU A 21 0.74 21.92 -1.53
C LEU A 21 -0.45 21.57 -0.64
N LYS A 22 -1.50 21.02 -1.23
CA LYS A 22 -2.58 20.38 -0.46
C LYS A 22 -1.99 19.20 0.32
N PRO A 23 -2.61 18.82 1.45
CA PRO A 23 -2.24 17.59 2.15
C PRO A 23 -2.21 16.42 1.15
N TRP A 24 -1.06 15.76 1.06
CA TRP A 24 -0.85 14.61 0.18
C TRP A 24 0.03 13.61 0.92
N ALA A 25 -0.52 12.46 1.19
CA ALA A 25 0.12 11.44 1.99
C ALA A 25 -0.17 10.06 1.38
N PRO A 26 0.46 9.73 0.24
CA PRO A 26 0.27 8.43 -0.38
C PRO A 26 0.82 7.33 0.52
N SER A 27 0.07 6.25 0.68
CA SER A 27 0.46 5.08 1.44
C SER A 27 0.20 3.82 0.61
N PRO A 28 1.25 3.07 0.21
CA PRO A 28 2.68 3.35 0.41
C PRO A 28 3.20 4.48 -0.48
N LYS A 29 4.33 5.10 -0.09
CA LYS A 29 5.08 6.06 -0.91
C LYS A 29 5.77 5.34 -2.07
N PHE A 30 5.03 5.04 -3.13
CA PHE A 30 5.53 4.27 -4.26
C PHE A 30 6.74 4.90 -4.97
N PHE A 31 6.86 6.23 -4.89
CA PHE A 31 7.93 7.01 -5.52
C PHE A 31 9.23 7.03 -4.70
N ASP A 32 9.19 6.66 -3.42
CA ASP A 32 10.37 6.59 -2.56
C ASP A 32 10.28 5.43 -1.56
N LEU A 33 10.48 4.21 -2.06
CA LEU A 33 10.46 3.00 -1.23
C LEU A 33 11.72 2.82 -0.39
N ASN A 34 12.83 3.45 -0.79
CA ASN A 34 14.13 3.27 -0.14
C ASN A 34 14.24 4.02 1.19
N ASN A 35 13.54 5.14 1.31
CA ASN A 35 13.53 5.98 2.52
C ASN A 35 12.31 5.70 3.42
N GLY A 36 11.65 4.58 3.22
CA GLY A 36 10.51 4.13 4.02
C GLY A 36 9.18 4.24 3.29
N SER A 37 8.64 3.08 2.90
CA SER A 37 7.39 3.00 2.11
C SER A 37 6.17 3.59 2.82
N PHE A 38 6.21 3.65 4.15
CA PHE A 38 5.10 4.09 5.01
C PHE A 38 5.46 5.29 5.89
N GLU A 39 6.59 5.94 5.61
CA GLU A 39 7.01 7.16 6.28
C GLU A 39 6.13 8.36 5.90
N ASP A 40 6.25 9.43 6.69
CA ASP A 40 5.54 10.68 6.41
C ASP A 40 5.94 11.29 5.08
N ALA A 41 5.03 12.08 4.51
CA ALA A 41 5.34 12.87 3.33
C ALA A 41 6.42 13.91 3.64
N GLU A 42 7.21 14.23 2.63
CA GLU A 42 8.27 15.24 2.72
C GLU A 42 7.69 16.61 3.09
N HIS A 43 8.37 17.33 3.97
CA HIS A 43 7.92 18.64 4.44
C HIS A 43 8.19 19.76 3.42
N ALA A 44 9.13 19.58 2.51
CA ALA A 44 9.49 20.59 1.52
C ALA A 44 9.95 19.95 0.21
N TYR A 45 9.55 20.55 -0.90
CA TYR A 45 9.98 20.17 -2.25
C TYR A 45 10.74 21.32 -2.87
N VAL A 46 11.91 21.03 -3.42
CA VAL A 46 12.76 22.03 -4.11
C VAL A 46 12.93 21.61 -5.57
N PRO A 47 13.07 22.59 -6.52
CA PRO A 47 13.32 22.25 -7.91
C PRO A 47 14.60 21.44 -8.07
N TYR A 48 14.57 20.42 -8.93
CA TYR A 48 15.70 19.52 -9.16
C TYR A 48 17.01 20.24 -9.51
N GLY A 49 16.94 21.33 -10.28
CA GLY A 49 18.13 22.12 -10.65
C GLY A 49 18.92 22.66 -9.46
N TRP A 50 18.29 22.89 -8.31
CA TRP A 50 18.97 23.33 -7.10
C TRP A 50 19.84 22.24 -6.50
N GLY A 51 19.48 20.97 -6.66
CA GLY A 51 20.32 19.85 -6.25
C GLY A 51 21.71 19.92 -6.87
N LYS A 52 21.76 20.21 -8.18
CA LYS A 52 23.03 20.40 -8.90
C LYS A 52 23.74 21.70 -8.54
N ALA A 53 23.00 22.82 -8.46
CA ALA A 53 23.60 24.14 -8.20
C ALA A 53 24.21 24.27 -6.81
N LEU A 54 23.65 23.54 -5.83
CA LEU A 54 24.09 23.58 -4.43
C LEU A 54 24.87 22.33 -4.03
N GLU A 55 25.14 21.42 -4.97
CA GLU A 55 25.82 20.14 -4.72
C GLU A 55 25.20 19.39 -3.53
N LEU A 56 23.85 19.33 -3.50
CA LEU A 56 23.14 18.72 -2.40
C LEU A 56 23.45 17.22 -2.31
N PRO A 57 23.69 16.69 -1.12
CA PRO A 57 23.94 15.26 -0.96
C PRO A 57 22.70 14.45 -1.35
N VAL A 58 22.94 13.29 -1.93
CA VAL A 58 21.91 12.33 -2.25
C VAL A 58 21.61 11.48 -1.02
N TYR A 59 20.34 11.42 -0.62
CA TYR A 59 19.87 10.52 0.43
C TYR A 59 19.21 9.30 -0.21
N GLY A 60 19.52 8.12 0.30
CA GLY A 60 19.04 6.85 -0.21
C GLY A 60 20.13 6.02 -0.89
N ASN A 61 19.70 4.97 -1.57
CA ASN A 61 20.64 4.04 -2.20
C ASN A 61 21.19 4.58 -3.52
N THR A 62 22.49 4.60 -3.63
CA THR A 62 23.20 4.78 -4.89
C THR A 62 23.71 3.40 -5.35
N ASN A 63 23.23 2.92 -6.50
CA ASN A 63 23.62 1.63 -7.06
C ASN A 63 24.54 1.84 -8.26
N CYS A 64 25.77 1.35 -8.13
CA CYS A 64 26.78 1.39 -9.19
C CYS A 64 26.99 -0.03 -9.72
N TRP A 65 26.91 -0.23 -11.02
CA TRP A 65 27.11 -1.54 -11.62
C TRP A 65 28.59 -1.90 -11.79
N LYS A 66 29.48 -0.91 -11.69
CA LYS A 66 30.93 -1.05 -11.65
C LYS A 66 31.50 -0.15 -10.55
N PRO A 67 32.73 -0.43 -10.05
CA PRO A 67 33.39 0.51 -9.15
C PRO A 67 33.60 1.84 -9.85
N GLU A 68 33.20 2.91 -9.17
CA GLU A 68 33.43 4.29 -9.63
C GLU A 68 34.41 4.96 -8.66
N SER A 69 35.44 5.60 -9.21
CA SER A 69 36.43 6.35 -8.45
C SER A 69 36.24 7.83 -8.76
N GLY A 70 35.64 8.56 -7.84
CA GLY A 70 35.49 10.00 -7.96
C GLY A 70 35.33 10.62 -6.59
N GLU A 71 36.04 11.72 -6.33
CA GLU A 71 36.00 12.42 -5.06
C GLU A 71 35.12 13.69 -5.13
N THR A 72 34.80 14.12 -6.35
CA THR A 72 34.07 15.37 -6.58
C THR A 72 32.59 15.11 -6.92
N TYR A 73 31.76 16.11 -6.68
CA TYR A 73 30.34 16.07 -7.09
C TYR A 73 30.19 15.89 -8.62
N GLN A 74 31.11 16.47 -9.40
CA GLN A 74 31.12 16.33 -10.86
C GLN A 74 31.47 14.89 -11.28
N ASP A 75 32.36 14.21 -10.60
CA ASP A 75 32.68 12.81 -10.84
C ASP A 75 31.45 11.94 -10.55
N PHE A 76 30.74 12.24 -9.47
CA PHE A 76 29.48 11.58 -9.15
C PHE A 76 28.43 11.76 -10.25
N LEU A 77 28.25 12.96 -10.80
CA LEU A 77 27.34 13.23 -11.90
C LEU A 77 27.74 12.51 -13.22
N ASN A 78 29.03 12.32 -13.43
CA ASN A 78 29.58 11.64 -14.62
C ASN A 78 29.61 10.12 -14.44
N SER A 79 29.40 9.63 -13.22
CA SER A 79 29.40 8.20 -12.91
C SER A 79 28.26 7.45 -13.62
N GLU A 80 28.40 6.13 -13.71
CA GLU A 80 27.34 5.25 -14.22
C GLU A 80 26.49 4.68 -13.07
N CYS A 81 26.40 5.40 -11.96
CA CYS A 81 25.58 5.03 -10.81
C CYS A 81 24.14 5.49 -10.99
N VAL A 82 23.22 4.67 -10.52
CA VAL A 82 21.78 4.98 -10.50
C VAL A 82 21.43 5.47 -9.08
N TRP A 83 20.92 6.69 -8.99
CA TRP A 83 20.57 7.35 -7.73
C TRP A 83 19.27 8.15 -7.81
N LEU A 84 18.67 8.27 -9.01
CA LEU A 84 17.39 8.93 -9.24
C LEU A 84 16.34 7.91 -9.66
N GLN A 85 15.14 8.08 -9.14
CA GLN A 85 13.95 7.42 -9.65
C GLN A 85 13.24 8.37 -10.62
N PHE A 86 12.69 7.82 -11.67
CA PHE A 86 11.95 8.57 -12.68
C PHE A 86 10.54 7.98 -12.84
N TRP A 87 9.55 8.84 -12.73
CA TRP A 87 8.15 8.50 -12.90
C TRP A 87 7.56 9.27 -14.07
N ALA A 88 6.79 8.59 -14.90
CA ALA A 88 6.11 9.17 -16.05
C ALA A 88 4.64 8.76 -16.04
N GLU A 89 3.77 9.72 -16.33
CA GLU A 89 2.37 9.44 -16.61
C GLU A 89 2.23 9.08 -18.08
N LEU A 90 1.76 7.87 -18.36
CA LEU A 90 1.57 7.32 -19.71
C LEU A 90 0.11 6.90 -19.86
N PRO A 91 -0.74 7.74 -20.44
CA PRO A 91 -2.18 7.55 -20.46
C PRO A 91 -2.66 6.29 -21.20
N THR A 92 -1.88 5.82 -22.19
CA THR A 92 -2.27 4.67 -23.00
C THR A 92 -1.17 3.61 -23.06
N ALA A 93 -1.56 2.36 -23.37
CA ALA A 93 -0.62 1.28 -23.63
C ALA A 93 0.35 1.60 -24.79
N ALA A 94 -0.14 2.28 -25.83
CA ALA A 94 0.67 2.71 -26.95
C ALA A 94 1.75 3.73 -26.55
N ASP A 95 1.47 4.61 -25.60
CA ASP A 95 2.46 5.55 -25.07
C ASP A 95 3.51 4.84 -24.22
N ARG A 96 3.10 3.81 -23.45
CA ARG A 96 4.02 2.94 -22.74
C ARG A 96 5.00 2.24 -23.69
N ASP A 97 4.50 1.68 -24.79
CA ASP A 97 5.35 1.00 -25.79
C ASP A 97 6.31 1.97 -26.46
N LYS A 98 5.87 3.17 -26.82
CA LYS A 98 6.72 4.23 -27.37
C LYS A 98 7.79 4.65 -26.36
N PHE A 99 7.42 4.81 -25.11
CA PHE A 99 8.37 5.20 -24.06
C PHE A 99 9.39 4.10 -23.77
N GLN A 100 8.96 2.82 -23.76
CA GLN A 100 9.88 1.69 -23.66
C GLN A 100 10.88 1.68 -24.82
N ALA A 101 10.41 1.87 -26.04
CA ALA A 101 11.27 1.97 -27.23
C ALA A 101 12.25 3.15 -27.14
N PHE A 102 11.81 4.30 -26.63
CA PHE A 102 12.66 5.47 -26.40
C PHE A 102 13.78 5.15 -25.40
N VAL A 103 13.46 4.56 -24.26
CA VAL A 103 14.45 4.18 -23.24
C VAL A 103 15.46 3.16 -23.78
N ASP A 104 14.99 2.18 -24.56
CA ASP A 104 15.85 1.16 -25.17
C ASP A 104 16.79 1.77 -26.23
N ASN A 105 16.29 2.70 -27.03
CA ASN A 105 17.08 3.41 -28.03
C ASN A 105 18.13 4.30 -27.36
N TYR A 106 17.75 5.02 -26.30
CA TYR A 106 18.67 5.83 -25.52
C TYR A 106 19.79 4.95 -24.92
N ALA A 107 19.44 3.83 -24.31
CA ALA A 107 20.41 2.91 -23.73
C ALA A 107 21.37 2.34 -24.79
N ARG A 108 20.88 2.00 -26.00
CA ARG A 108 21.73 1.58 -27.13
C ARG A 108 22.69 2.69 -27.58
N SER A 109 22.20 3.93 -27.65
CA SER A 109 23.01 5.10 -28.00
C SER A 109 24.13 5.33 -26.99
N GLN A 110 23.84 5.28 -25.69
CA GLN A 110 24.84 5.42 -24.64
C GLN A 110 25.87 4.29 -24.69
N LYS A 111 25.41 3.07 -24.97
CA LYS A 111 26.28 1.90 -25.11
C LYS A 111 27.24 2.03 -26.31
N ALA A 112 26.76 2.56 -27.43
CA ALA A 112 27.60 2.84 -28.60
C ALA A 112 28.69 3.89 -28.32
N GLN A 113 28.46 4.78 -27.36
CA GLN A 113 29.43 5.78 -26.88
C GLN A 113 30.37 5.26 -25.77
N GLY A 114 30.33 3.96 -25.48
CA GLY A 114 31.18 3.33 -24.47
C GLY A 114 30.65 3.41 -23.04
N ARG A 115 29.44 3.98 -22.81
CA ARG A 115 28.80 4.08 -21.50
C ARG A 115 27.84 2.93 -21.26
N MET A 116 27.58 2.61 -20.00
CA MET A 116 26.57 1.62 -19.57
C MET A 116 26.68 0.28 -20.29
N GLN A 117 27.85 -0.33 -20.26
CA GLN A 117 28.18 -1.59 -20.96
C GLN A 117 27.54 -2.84 -20.33
N ARG A 118 26.30 -2.74 -19.89
CA ARG A 118 25.51 -3.83 -19.30
C ARG A 118 24.45 -4.36 -20.27
N PRO A 119 23.85 -5.53 -20.04
CA PRO A 119 22.77 -6.04 -20.88
C PRO A 119 21.60 -5.04 -20.96
N LEU A 120 20.95 -4.95 -22.13
CA LEU A 120 19.73 -4.16 -22.32
C LEU A 120 18.56 -4.90 -21.67
N ASN A 121 18.21 -4.50 -20.47
CA ASN A 121 17.11 -5.08 -19.69
C ASN A 121 16.21 -4.01 -19.09
N ASN A 122 16.07 -2.88 -19.80
CA ASN A 122 15.19 -1.80 -19.37
C ASN A 122 13.75 -2.29 -19.26
N ARG A 123 13.08 -1.96 -18.17
CA ARG A 123 11.68 -2.33 -17.95
C ARG A 123 10.93 -1.17 -17.35
N LEU A 124 9.75 -0.92 -17.86
CA LEU A 124 8.78 -0.02 -17.25
C LEU A 124 7.86 -0.84 -16.36
N TYR A 125 7.74 -0.43 -15.12
CA TYR A 125 6.84 -1.01 -14.16
C TYR A 125 5.70 -0.02 -13.91
N ASP A 126 4.47 -0.48 -13.88
CA ASP A 126 3.39 0.30 -13.25
C ASP A 126 3.56 0.29 -11.72
N VAL A 127 2.79 1.15 -11.04
CA VAL A 127 2.90 1.29 -9.57
C VAL A 127 2.68 -0.05 -8.87
N GLY A 128 1.69 -0.84 -9.28
CA GLY A 128 1.40 -2.13 -8.66
C GLY A 128 2.54 -3.14 -8.83
N GLN A 129 3.07 -3.26 -10.05
CA GLN A 129 4.22 -4.12 -10.36
C GLN A 129 5.48 -3.68 -9.62
N TRP A 130 5.66 -2.36 -9.45
CA TRP A 130 6.79 -1.82 -8.70
C TRP A 130 6.71 -2.16 -7.21
N LEU A 131 5.55 -2.00 -6.59
CA LEU A 131 5.30 -2.38 -5.19
C LEU A 131 5.48 -3.88 -4.96
N ASP A 132 4.99 -4.70 -5.89
CA ASP A 132 5.09 -6.17 -5.82
C ASP A 132 6.55 -6.62 -5.98
N ARG A 133 7.30 -6.00 -6.91
CA ARG A 133 8.73 -6.27 -7.10
C ARG A 133 9.58 -5.93 -5.88
N ASN A 134 9.24 -4.86 -5.18
CA ASN A 134 9.95 -4.43 -3.97
C ASN A 134 9.41 -5.09 -2.70
N GLU A 135 8.48 -6.04 -2.83
CA GLU A 135 7.88 -6.79 -1.72
C GLU A 135 7.34 -5.89 -0.61
N VAL A 136 6.80 -4.70 -0.98
CA VAL A 136 6.28 -3.70 -0.02
C VAL A 136 5.18 -4.31 0.83
N VAL A 137 4.32 -5.15 0.23
CA VAL A 137 3.41 -6.03 0.98
C VAL A 137 4.11 -7.37 1.12
N GLN A 138 4.69 -7.61 2.28
CA GLN A 138 5.45 -8.83 2.58
C GLN A 138 4.59 -10.07 2.30
N ARG A 139 5.24 -11.13 1.83
CA ARG A 139 4.58 -12.43 1.57
C ARG A 139 3.90 -13.00 2.80
N ASP A 140 4.43 -12.69 3.97
CA ASP A 140 3.87 -13.09 5.27
C ASP A 140 2.43 -12.61 5.46
N ASN A 141 2.08 -11.42 4.98
CA ASN A 141 0.71 -10.93 5.03
C ASN A 141 -0.25 -11.79 4.19
N ARG A 142 0.21 -12.33 3.05
CA ARG A 142 -0.60 -13.25 2.24
C ARG A 142 -0.84 -14.57 2.96
N VAL A 143 0.18 -15.07 3.67
CA VAL A 143 0.07 -16.28 4.50
C VAL A 143 -0.90 -16.04 5.65
N LEU A 144 -0.78 -14.91 6.35
CA LEU A 144 -1.69 -14.55 7.44
C LEU A 144 -3.15 -14.45 6.98
N ILE A 145 -3.41 -13.83 5.81
CA ILE A 145 -4.75 -13.79 5.21
C ILE A 145 -5.24 -15.21 4.90
N GLY A 146 -4.38 -16.08 4.35
CA GLY A 146 -4.72 -17.47 4.07
C GLY A 146 -5.12 -18.23 5.34
N ILE A 147 -4.36 -18.08 6.43
CA ILE A 147 -4.66 -18.68 7.74
C ILE A 147 -5.99 -18.13 8.29
N ALA A 148 -6.21 -16.83 8.21
CA ALA A 148 -7.46 -16.20 8.67
C ALA A 148 -8.68 -16.72 7.89
N LEU A 149 -8.58 -16.87 6.58
CA LEU A 149 -9.64 -17.44 5.74
C LEU A 149 -9.89 -18.92 6.05
N MET A 150 -8.84 -19.70 6.29
CA MET A 150 -8.98 -21.10 6.69
C MET A 150 -9.67 -21.22 8.05
N PHE A 151 -9.29 -20.37 9.03
CA PHE A 151 -9.95 -20.31 10.33
C PHE A 151 -11.43 -19.91 10.19
N LEU A 152 -11.75 -18.93 9.36
CA LEU A 152 -13.12 -18.54 9.03
C LEU A 152 -13.89 -19.74 8.45
N GLY A 153 -13.28 -20.52 7.55
CA GLY A 153 -13.88 -21.73 6.97
C GLY A 153 -14.25 -22.76 8.05
N VAL A 154 -13.35 -23.02 8.99
CA VAL A 154 -13.61 -23.93 10.13
C VAL A 154 -14.76 -23.41 11.00
N CYS A 155 -14.79 -22.10 11.28
CA CYS A 155 -15.89 -21.48 12.03
C CYS A 155 -17.23 -21.65 11.31
N LEU A 156 -17.26 -21.44 9.99
CA LEU A 156 -18.49 -21.62 9.19
C LEU A 156 -18.99 -23.06 9.23
N VAL A 157 -18.11 -24.05 9.05
CA VAL A 157 -18.49 -25.48 9.15
C VAL A 157 -19.07 -25.78 10.53
N ASN A 158 -18.46 -25.27 11.60
CA ASN A 158 -18.93 -25.44 12.96
C ASN A 158 -20.31 -24.82 13.19
N VAL A 159 -20.54 -23.60 12.68
CA VAL A 159 -21.85 -22.93 12.75
C VAL A 159 -22.92 -23.72 11.99
N VAL A 160 -22.59 -24.23 10.79
CA VAL A 160 -23.51 -25.06 10.00
C VAL A 160 -23.88 -26.33 10.76
N GLY A 161 -22.90 -27.00 11.40
CA GLY A 161 -23.15 -28.19 12.22
C GLY A 161 -24.08 -27.90 13.40
N LEU A 162 -23.84 -26.78 14.10
CA LEU A 162 -24.73 -26.39 15.23
C LEU A 162 -26.15 -26.05 14.78
N LEU A 163 -26.28 -25.34 13.64
CA LEU A 163 -27.60 -25.03 13.06
C LEU A 163 -28.35 -26.32 12.64
N LEU A 164 -27.65 -27.28 12.02
CA LEU A 164 -28.21 -28.54 11.62
C LEU A 164 -28.72 -29.34 12.85
N ALA A 165 -27.90 -29.45 13.88
CA ALA A 165 -28.26 -30.09 15.14
C ALA A 165 -29.50 -29.42 15.79
N LYS A 166 -29.56 -28.09 15.79
CA LYS A 166 -30.71 -27.34 16.28
C LYS A 166 -31.98 -27.63 15.50
N PHE A 167 -31.91 -27.67 14.18
CA PHE A 167 -33.07 -27.94 13.32
C PHE A 167 -33.56 -29.39 13.45
N LEU A 168 -32.64 -30.32 13.57
CA LEU A 168 -33.02 -31.74 13.83
C LEU A 168 -33.72 -31.88 15.17
N ASN A 169 -33.26 -31.25 16.21
CA ASN A 169 -33.91 -31.28 17.53
C ASN A 169 -35.28 -30.55 17.54
N ALA A 170 -35.47 -29.55 16.68
CA ALA A 170 -36.72 -28.81 16.53
C ALA A 170 -37.74 -29.56 15.60
N ALA A 171 -37.35 -30.63 14.93
CA ALA A 171 -38.17 -31.33 13.96
C ALA A 171 -39.53 -31.86 14.51
N PRO A 172 -39.62 -32.44 15.74
CA PRO A 172 -40.89 -32.88 16.29
C PRO A 172 -41.86 -31.71 16.51
N ILE A 173 -41.38 -30.58 17.05
CA ILE A 173 -42.20 -29.38 17.27
C ILE A 173 -42.68 -28.79 15.94
N THR A 174 -41.81 -28.79 14.95
CA THR A 174 -42.11 -28.32 13.59
C THR A 174 -43.17 -29.21 12.94
N GLY A 175 -43.09 -30.54 13.12
CA GLY A 175 -44.09 -31.49 12.70
C GLY A 175 -45.47 -31.25 13.31
N LEU A 176 -45.52 -31.02 14.63
CA LEU A 176 -46.75 -30.69 15.34
C LEU A 176 -47.40 -29.40 14.82
N ARG A 177 -46.62 -28.35 14.62
CA ARG A 177 -47.12 -27.07 14.06
C ARG A 177 -47.68 -27.22 12.68
N ARG A 178 -47.08 -28.07 11.84
CA ARG A 178 -47.62 -28.38 10.50
C ARG A 178 -48.93 -29.15 10.56
N ALA A 179 -49.07 -30.07 11.51
CA ALA A 179 -50.32 -30.79 11.72
C ALA A 179 -51.44 -29.84 12.17
N LEU A 180 -51.09 -28.76 12.89
CA LEU A 180 -52.01 -27.68 13.30
C LEU A 180 -52.28 -26.65 12.22
N GLY A 181 -51.75 -26.80 10.98
CA GLY A 181 -52.06 -25.96 9.84
C GLY A 181 -51.00 -24.92 9.48
N ALA A 182 -49.82 -24.90 10.13
CA ALA A 182 -48.75 -24.00 9.75
C ALA A 182 -48.19 -24.27 8.36
N SER A 183 -48.06 -23.24 7.52
CA SER A 183 -47.50 -23.39 6.19
C SER A 183 -45.96 -23.58 6.22
N ARG A 184 -45.41 -24.22 5.19
CA ARG A 184 -43.94 -24.36 5.05
C ARG A 184 -43.23 -23.00 5.01
N ARG A 185 -43.89 -21.96 4.46
CA ARG A 185 -43.34 -20.62 4.36
C ARG A 185 -43.24 -19.97 5.74
N ASP A 186 -44.20 -20.16 6.61
CA ASP A 186 -44.19 -19.59 7.96
C ASP A 186 -43.04 -20.16 8.82
N ILE A 187 -42.84 -21.48 8.72
CA ILE A 187 -41.75 -22.18 9.39
C ILE A 187 -40.39 -21.70 8.85
N MET A 188 -40.27 -21.60 7.52
CA MET A 188 -39.03 -21.08 6.90
C MET A 188 -38.74 -19.65 7.33
N ARG A 189 -39.73 -18.76 7.30
CA ARG A 189 -39.58 -17.36 7.73
C ARG A 189 -39.12 -17.26 9.19
N GLN A 190 -39.70 -18.08 10.06
CA GLN A 190 -39.32 -18.11 11.48
C GLN A 190 -37.84 -18.50 11.64
N HIS A 191 -37.37 -19.55 10.98
CA HIS A 191 -35.99 -20.00 11.06
C HIS A 191 -35.04 -18.97 10.43
N MET A 192 -35.43 -18.37 9.30
CA MET A 192 -34.63 -17.32 8.65
C MET A 192 -34.49 -16.06 9.52
N THR A 193 -35.57 -15.60 10.18
CA THR A 193 -35.50 -14.46 11.09
C THR A 193 -34.61 -14.76 12.28
N GLU A 194 -34.65 -15.94 12.84
CA GLU A 194 -33.81 -16.37 13.94
C GLU A 194 -32.32 -16.36 13.57
N VAL A 195 -32.00 -16.99 12.42
CA VAL A 195 -30.60 -17.01 11.92
C VAL A 195 -30.11 -15.61 11.58
N LEU A 196 -30.95 -14.76 10.96
CA LEU A 196 -30.63 -13.38 10.67
C LEU A 196 -30.36 -12.52 11.93
N LEU A 197 -31.16 -12.72 12.98
CA LEU A 197 -30.96 -12.01 14.26
C LEU A 197 -29.63 -12.42 14.90
N LEU A 198 -29.35 -13.72 14.95
CA LEU A 198 -28.05 -14.21 15.45
C LEU A 198 -26.88 -13.73 14.61
N GLY A 199 -27.02 -13.78 13.28
CA GLY A 199 -25.98 -13.29 12.36
C GLY A 199 -25.70 -11.79 12.52
N ARG A 200 -26.76 -10.97 12.68
CA ARG A 200 -26.60 -9.53 12.94
C ARG A 200 -25.90 -9.27 14.27
N ALA A 201 -26.35 -9.94 15.34
CA ALA A 201 -25.72 -9.79 16.65
C ALA A 201 -24.24 -10.20 16.60
N GLY A 202 -23.92 -11.33 15.99
CA GLY A 202 -22.55 -11.79 15.80
C GLY A 202 -21.73 -10.86 14.93
N GLY A 203 -22.31 -10.32 13.85
CA GLY A 203 -21.65 -9.36 12.97
C GLY A 203 -21.29 -8.05 13.67
N VAL A 204 -22.22 -7.49 14.46
CA VAL A 204 -21.97 -6.28 15.25
C VAL A 204 -20.86 -6.51 16.28
N LEU A 205 -20.92 -7.61 17.02
CA LEU A 205 -19.89 -7.96 17.98
C LEU A 205 -18.53 -8.19 17.32
N GLY A 206 -18.50 -8.86 16.18
CA GLY A 206 -17.29 -9.08 15.39
C GLY A 206 -16.67 -7.77 14.92
N LEU A 207 -17.48 -6.83 14.44
CA LEU A 207 -17.02 -5.50 14.04
C LEU A 207 -16.44 -4.70 15.21
N LEU A 208 -17.11 -4.71 16.37
CA LEU A 208 -16.61 -4.06 17.58
C LEU A 208 -15.29 -4.64 18.05
N LEU A 209 -15.14 -5.97 18.01
CA LEU A 209 -13.89 -6.64 18.33
C LEU A 209 -12.78 -6.32 17.33
N ALA A 210 -13.10 -6.21 16.04
CA ALA A 210 -12.14 -5.81 15.00
C ALA A 210 -11.63 -4.38 15.22
N ILE A 211 -12.53 -3.43 15.50
CA ILE A 211 -12.17 -2.04 15.81
C ILE A 211 -11.32 -1.99 17.09
N GLY A 212 -11.72 -2.70 18.13
CA GLY A 212 -10.96 -2.79 19.38
C GLY A 212 -9.58 -3.42 19.20
N GLY A 213 -9.48 -4.46 18.38
CA GLY A 213 -8.21 -5.10 18.03
C GLY A 213 -7.27 -4.16 17.27
N LEU A 214 -7.79 -3.42 16.29
CA LEU A 214 -7.02 -2.39 15.56
C LEU A 214 -6.55 -1.28 16.50
N ALA A 215 -7.41 -0.81 17.41
CA ALA A 215 -7.03 0.18 18.42
C ALA A 215 -5.95 -0.35 19.38
N GLY A 216 -6.01 -1.62 19.76
CA GLY A 216 -4.98 -2.29 20.56
C GLY A 216 -3.64 -2.38 19.84
N ILE A 217 -3.64 -2.73 18.56
CA ILE A 217 -2.43 -2.75 17.72
C ILE A 217 -1.83 -1.33 17.63
N ARG A 218 -2.64 -0.30 17.40
CA ARG A 218 -2.19 1.10 17.41
C ARG A 218 -1.54 1.50 18.73
N ALA A 219 -2.11 1.08 19.85
CA ALA A 219 -1.57 1.41 21.18
C ALA A 219 -0.22 0.73 21.46
N ILE A 220 -0.02 -0.50 20.98
CA ILE A 220 1.20 -1.28 21.21
C ILE A 220 2.33 -0.82 20.28
N TYR A 221 2.04 -0.63 19.01
CA TYR A 221 3.06 -0.33 17.98
C TYR A 221 3.21 1.17 17.70
N GLY A 222 2.28 2.00 18.08
CA GLY A 222 2.30 3.45 17.85
C GLY A 222 3.30 4.24 18.70
N SER A 223 3.99 3.59 19.66
CA SER A 223 5.06 4.21 20.43
C SER A 223 6.45 4.11 19.79
N ASP A 224 6.68 3.11 18.93
CA ASP A 224 8.00 2.82 18.37
C ASP A 224 8.13 3.12 16.86
N PHE A 225 7.02 3.35 16.17
CA PHE A 225 7.01 3.65 14.74
C PHE A 225 6.25 4.96 14.50
N SER A 226 6.79 5.81 13.65
CA SER A 226 6.21 7.10 13.30
C SER A 226 4.68 7.08 13.28
N ARG A 227 4.09 7.79 14.21
CA ARG A 227 2.66 7.78 14.58
C ARG A 227 1.71 7.92 13.37
N SER A 228 2.19 8.56 12.30
CA SER A 228 1.41 8.85 11.09
C SER A 228 1.25 7.66 10.16
N SER A 229 2.21 6.74 10.11
CA SER A 229 2.22 5.62 9.15
C SER A 229 1.21 4.54 9.53
N TYR A 230 1.06 4.26 10.84
CA TYR A 230 0.07 3.28 11.31
C TYR A 230 -1.36 3.82 11.32
N GLU A 231 -1.54 5.10 11.60
CA GLU A 231 -2.87 5.72 11.52
C GLU A 231 -3.47 5.55 10.13
N ARG A 232 -2.67 5.72 9.07
CA ARG A 232 -3.11 5.55 7.67
C ARG A 232 -3.43 4.11 7.28
N LEU A 233 -2.65 3.13 7.78
CA LEU A 233 -2.88 1.71 7.47
C LEU A 233 -4.11 1.13 8.19
N THR A 234 -4.54 1.79 9.27
CA THR A 234 -5.65 1.32 10.10
C THR A 234 -6.89 2.22 9.98
N GLU A 235 -6.82 3.27 9.16
CA GLU A 235 -7.99 4.08 8.81
C GLU A 235 -8.86 3.28 7.84
N ILE A 236 -10.08 2.97 8.27
CA ILE A 236 -11.10 2.38 7.40
C ILE A 236 -11.68 3.56 6.62
N ASP A 237 -11.22 3.77 5.39
CA ASP A 237 -11.81 4.75 4.49
C ASP A 237 -13.28 4.35 4.26
N PRO A 238 -14.25 5.17 4.63
CA PRO A 238 -15.65 4.89 4.30
C PRO A 238 -15.80 5.12 2.78
N VAL A 239 -15.91 4.02 2.04
CA VAL A 239 -16.31 4.03 0.62
C VAL A 239 -17.75 4.48 0.49
#